data_c690e215998201562924498539a4e31c
#
_entry.id   c690e215998201562924498539a4e31c
#
_cell.length_a   1.000
_cell.length_b   1.000
_cell.length_c   1.000
_cell.angle_alpha   90.00
_cell.angle_beta   90.00
_cell.angle_gamma   90.00
#
_symmetry.space_group_name_H-M   'P 1'
#
loop_
_entity.id
_entity.type
_entity.pdbx_description
1 polymer ?
#
loop_
_entity_poly.entity_id
_entity_poly.type
_entity_poly.pdbx_seq_one_letter_code
_entity_poly.pdbx_strand_id
1 'polypeptide(L)'
;MTEIHKKRIEFYQPDSNDVVKRIEDQELRKKLSEAINELPDKCKMVFKLSYLHDMKNKDIAETMGISLRTVEAHMYKALKFLRERLGYMNFMLVLFLLGRV
;
A
#
# COMPACT_ATOMS: atom_id res chain seq x y z
N MET A 1 -1.88 -24.87 0.19
CA MET A 1 -2.43 -23.55 0.47
C MET A 1 -1.42 -22.66 1.16
N THR A 2 -0.77 -23.19 2.18
CA THR A 2 0.23 -22.42 2.90
C THR A 2 1.39 -21.98 2.01
N GLU A 3 1.81 -22.86 1.11
CA GLU A 3 2.90 -22.53 0.19
C GLU A 3 2.53 -21.42 -0.77
N ILE A 4 1.28 -21.39 -1.19
CA ILE A 4 0.81 -20.36 -2.12
C ILE A 4 0.85 -19.01 -1.44
N HIS A 5 0.43 -18.94 -0.18
CA HIS A 5 0.48 -17.70 0.58
C HIS A 5 1.92 -17.23 0.76
N LYS A 6 2.80 -18.15 1.06
CA LYS A 6 4.20 -17.83 1.27
C LYS A 6 4.84 -17.28 0.01
N LYS A 7 4.59 -17.92 -1.12
CA LYS A 7 5.08 -17.46 -2.40
C LYS A 7 4.56 -16.07 -2.73
N ARG A 8 3.28 -15.84 -2.43
CA ARG A 8 2.67 -14.57 -2.72
C ARG A 8 3.32 -13.45 -1.93
N ILE A 9 3.62 -13.70 -0.67
CA ILE A 9 4.27 -12.70 0.17
C ILE A 9 5.67 -12.39 -0.35
N GLU A 10 6.42 -13.40 -0.71
CA GLU A 10 7.75 -13.22 -1.25
C GLU A 10 7.71 -12.45 -2.57
N PHE A 11 6.75 -12.77 -3.39
CA PHE A 11 6.60 -12.12 -4.68
C PHE A 11 6.30 -10.64 -4.52
N TYR A 12 5.47 -10.28 -3.55
CA TYR A 12 5.04 -8.91 -3.38
C TYR A 12 6.10 -7.99 -2.83
N GLN A 13 6.99 -8.49 -1.99
CA GLN A 13 7.92 -7.64 -1.29
C GLN A 13 8.85 -6.81 -2.18
N PRO A 14 9.54 -7.40 -3.14
CA PRO A 14 10.53 -6.64 -3.90
C PRO A 14 9.93 -5.79 -5.00
N ASP A 15 8.73 -6.10 -5.45
CA ASP A 15 8.22 -5.53 -6.68
C ASP A 15 7.10 -4.53 -6.53
N SER A 16 6.84 -4.08 -5.32
CA SER A 16 5.79 -3.09 -5.10
C SER A 16 6.04 -1.81 -5.88
N ASN A 17 7.27 -1.56 -6.27
CA ASN A 17 7.61 -0.34 -7.01
C ASN A 17 7.12 -0.34 -8.45
N ASP A 18 6.76 -1.49 -8.99
CA ASP A 18 6.29 -1.55 -10.38
C ASP A 18 5.04 -0.72 -10.59
N VAL A 19 4.13 -0.75 -9.63
CA VAL A 19 2.90 0.04 -9.73
C VAL A 19 3.20 1.52 -9.53
N VAL A 20 4.08 1.83 -8.60
CA VAL A 20 4.48 3.21 -8.34
C VAL A 20 5.15 3.82 -9.57
N LYS A 21 5.85 3.02 -10.36
CA LYS A 21 6.52 3.50 -11.56
C LYS A 21 5.55 3.98 -12.63
N ARG A 22 4.27 3.68 -12.50
CA ARG A 22 3.27 4.21 -13.42
C ARG A 22 3.10 5.71 -13.28
N ILE A 23 3.56 6.27 -12.17
CA ILE A 23 3.51 7.70 -11.95
C ILE A 23 4.67 8.31 -12.72
N GLU A 24 4.35 9.09 -13.76
CA GLU A 24 5.38 9.64 -14.64
C GLU A 24 6.14 10.80 -13.99
N ASP A 25 5.47 11.55 -13.14
CA ASP A 25 6.11 12.64 -12.42
C ASP A 25 7.12 12.08 -11.44
N GLN A 26 8.41 12.26 -11.75
CA GLN A 26 9.47 11.71 -10.92
C GLN A 26 9.47 12.26 -9.51
N GLU A 27 9.16 13.53 -9.37
CA GLU A 27 9.15 14.15 -8.06
C GLU A 27 8.03 13.58 -7.19
N LEU A 28 6.83 13.45 -7.77
CA LEU A 28 5.71 12.86 -7.05
C LEU A 28 6.00 11.40 -6.70
N ARG A 29 6.55 10.65 -7.66
CA ARG A 29 6.88 9.25 -7.43
C ARG A 29 7.87 9.09 -6.29
N LYS A 30 8.88 9.96 -6.26
CA LYS A 30 9.88 9.93 -5.21
C LYS A 30 9.24 10.24 -3.86
N LYS A 31 8.41 11.28 -3.80
CA LYS A 31 7.72 11.63 -2.57
C LYS A 31 6.84 10.49 -2.07
N LEU A 32 6.13 9.85 -2.98
CA LEU A 32 5.27 8.73 -2.60
C LEU A 32 6.09 7.56 -2.06
N SER A 33 7.16 7.20 -2.75
CA SER A 33 8.02 6.10 -2.31
C SER A 33 8.60 6.37 -0.92
N GLU A 34 9.06 7.59 -0.70
CA GLU A 34 9.62 7.95 0.60
C GLU A 34 8.55 7.90 1.69
N ALA A 35 7.36 8.41 1.39
CA ALA A 35 6.28 8.40 2.36
C ALA A 35 5.85 6.98 2.72
N ILE A 36 5.76 6.11 1.73
CA ILE A 36 5.42 4.71 1.98
C ILE A 36 6.46 4.06 2.88
N ASN A 37 7.74 4.34 2.61
CA ASN A 37 8.81 3.75 3.40
C ASN A 37 8.83 4.24 4.84
N GLU A 38 8.25 5.41 5.11
CA GLU A 38 8.19 5.94 6.46
C GLU A 38 7.03 5.40 7.27
N LEU A 39 6.11 4.68 6.65
CA LEU A 39 4.99 4.10 7.38
C LEU A 39 5.46 3.04 8.37
N PRO A 40 4.76 2.90 9.50
CA PRO A 40 5.03 1.77 10.41
C PRO A 40 4.89 0.46 9.64
N ASP A 41 5.64 -0.55 10.04
CA ASP A 41 5.74 -1.78 9.27
C ASP A 41 4.40 -2.40 8.90
N LYS A 42 3.49 -2.52 9.84
CA LYS A 42 2.21 -3.16 9.54
C LYS A 42 1.31 -2.30 8.67
N CYS A 43 1.33 -0.99 8.89
CA CYS A 43 0.58 -0.08 8.03
C CYS A 43 1.14 -0.10 6.61
N LYS A 44 2.46 -0.16 6.49
CA LYS A 44 3.13 -0.24 5.20
C LYS A 44 2.71 -1.51 4.47
N MET A 45 2.74 -2.63 5.15
CA MET A 45 2.36 -3.90 4.54
C MET A 45 0.91 -3.89 4.07
N VAL A 46 0.01 -3.43 4.92
CA VAL A 46 -1.41 -3.35 4.56
C VAL A 46 -1.61 -2.46 3.34
N PHE A 47 -0.96 -1.29 3.33
CA PHE A 47 -1.09 -0.38 2.20
C PHE A 47 -0.59 -1.01 0.91
N LYS A 48 0.59 -1.61 0.95
CA LYS A 48 1.17 -2.21 -0.24
C LYS A 48 0.32 -3.36 -0.77
N LEU A 49 -0.14 -4.23 0.11
CA LEU A 49 -0.96 -5.36 -0.33
C LEU A 49 -2.27 -4.89 -0.93
N SER A 50 -2.86 -3.85 -0.39
CA SER A 50 -4.13 -3.35 -0.89
C SER A 50 -3.97 -2.54 -2.18
N TYR A 51 -3.14 -1.52 -2.15
CA TYR A 51 -3.09 -0.55 -3.25
C TYR A 51 -2.12 -0.93 -4.35
N LEU A 52 -1.03 -1.60 -4.01
CA LEU A 52 -0.03 -1.94 -5.02
C LEU A 52 -0.21 -3.35 -5.57
N HIS A 53 -0.85 -4.22 -4.80
CA HIS A 53 -1.04 -5.61 -5.22
C HIS A 53 -2.51 -6.03 -5.29
N ASP A 54 -3.38 -5.06 -5.15
CA ASP A 54 -4.82 -5.24 -5.38
C ASP A 54 -5.47 -6.35 -4.56
N MET A 55 -4.99 -6.57 -3.35
CA MET A 55 -5.59 -7.55 -2.45
C MET A 55 -6.78 -6.95 -1.71
N LYS A 56 -7.80 -7.76 -1.50
CA LYS A 56 -8.94 -7.34 -0.71
C LYS A 56 -8.59 -7.38 0.78
N ASN A 57 -9.23 -6.52 1.55
CA ASN A 57 -8.94 -6.43 2.99
C ASN A 57 -9.11 -7.77 3.69
N LYS A 58 -10.11 -8.55 3.28
CA LYS A 58 -10.32 -9.86 3.85
C LYS A 58 -9.12 -10.78 3.66
N ASP A 59 -8.56 -10.74 2.46
CA ASP A 59 -7.39 -11.57 2.13
C ASP A 59 -6.15 -11.06 2.84
N ILE A 60 -6.03 -9.76 3.01
CA ILE A 60 -4.92 -9.19 3.75
C ILE A 60 -4.97 -9.64 5.21
N ALA A 61 -6.17 -9.58 5.80
CA ALA A 61 -6.35 -10.01 7.18
C ALA A 61 -5.92 -11.46 7.36
N GLU A 62 -6.32 -12.31 6.44
CA GLU A 62 -5.98 -13.72 6.49
C GLU A 62 -4.49 -13.94 6.31
N THR A 63 -3.90 -13.23 5.33
CA THR A 63 -2.48 -13.36 5.05
C THR A 63 -1.61 -12.91 6.21
N MET A 64 -2.00 -11.84 6.87
CA MET A 64 -1.22 -11.27 7.97
C MET A 64 -1.58 -11.84 9.34
N GLY A 65 -2.62 -12.67 9.40
CA GLY A 65 -3.05 -13.25 10.67
C GLY A 65 -3.62 -12.23 11.64
N ILE A 66 -4.32 -11.23 11.13
CA ILE A 66 -4.94 -10.20 11.96
C ILE A 66 -6.41 -10.07 11.57
N SER A 67 -7.18 -9.37 12.39
CA SER A 67 -8.60 -9.19 12.11
C SER A 67 -8.83 -8.19 10.98
N LEU A 68 -9.99 -8.30 10.36
CA LEU A 68 -10.37 -7.33 9.32
C LEU A 68 -10.39 -5.91 9.90
N ARG A 69 -10.89 -5.76 11.11
CA ARG A 69 -10.91 -4.45 11.76
C ARG A 69 -9.51 -3.88 11.91
N THR A 70 -8.55 -4.73 12.25
CA THR A 70 -7.16 -4.30 12.38
C THR A 70 -6.59 -3.87 11.04
N VAL A 71 -6.94 -4.59 9.96
CA VAL A 71 -6.53 -4.18 8.62
C VAL A 71 -7.06 -2.79 8.31
N GLU A 72 -8.34 -2.57 8.59
CA GLU A 72 -8.96 -1.27 8.32
C GLU A 72 -8.31 -0.16 9.13
N ALA A 73 -7.95 -0.45 10.39
CA ALA A 73 -7.28 0.54 11.23
C ALA A 73 -5.90 0.90 10.67
N HIS A 74 -5.14 -0.11 10.24
CA HIS A 74 -3.84 0.14 9.64
C HIS A 74 -3.97 0.91 8.34
N MET A 75 -4.98 0.59 7.54
CA MET A 75 -5.21 1.29 6.30
C MET A 75 -5.55 2.76 6.54
N TYR A 76 -6.39 3.01 7.54
CA TYR A 76 -6.76 4.38 7.88
C TYR A 76 -5.52 5.19 8.24
N LYS A 77 -4.66 4.63 9.08
CA LYS A 77 -3.43 5.31 9.49
C LYS A 77 -2.51 5.55 8.31
N ALA A 78 -2.39 4.56 7.44
CA ALA A 78 -1.53 4.69 6.27
C ALA A 78 -2.00 5.81 5.36
N LEU A 79 -3.30 5.82 5.05
CA LEU A 79 -3.84 6.83 4.15
C LEU A 79 -3.76 8.23 4.76
N LYS A 80 -3.99 8.34 6.05
CA LYS A 80 -3.90 9.63 6.72
C LYS A 80 -2.47 10.16 6.65
N PHE A 81 -1.50 9.30 6.91
CA PHE A 81 -0.09 9.69 6.86
C PHE A 81 0.30 10.15 5.46
N LEU A 82 -0.08 9.37 4.46
CA LEU A 82 0.26 9.70 3.07
C LEU A 82 -0.37 11.01 2.64
N ARG A 83 -1.63 11.24 3.04
CA ARG A 83 -2.30 12.48 2.70
C ARG A 83 -1.58 13.68 3.30
N GLU A 84 -1.12 13.55 4.53
CA GLU A 84 -0.41 14.63 5.19
C GLU A 84 0.96 14.89 4.57
N ARG A 85 1.63 13.83 4.15
CA ARG A 85 2.96 13.97 3.56
C ARG A 85 2.92 14.48 2.12
N LEU A 86 1.94 14.07 1.35
CA LEU A 86 1.87 14.43 -0.05
C LEU A 86 1.07 15.71 -0.31
N GLY A 87 0.19 16.07 0.60
CA GLY A 87 -0.77 17.13 0.37
C GLY A 87 -2.01 16.58 -0.32
N TYR A 88 -3.13 17.28 -0.13
CA TYR A 88 -4.41 16.77 -0.61
C TYR A 88 -4.45 16.50 -2.12
N MET A 89 -3.98 17.47 -2.91
CA MET A 89 -4.04 17.34 -4.37
C MET A 89 -3.20 16.16 -4.86
N ASN A 90 -1.96 16.08 -4.37
CA ASN A 90 -1.08 14.99 -4.78
C ASN A 90 -1.60 13.65 -4.31
N PHE A 91 -2.18 13.61 -3.11
CA PHE A 91 -2.73 12.39 -2.57
C PHE A 91 -3.88 11.87 -3.45
N MET A 92 -4.80 12.76 -3.83
CA MET A 92 -5.93 12.38 -4.68
C MET A 92 -5.44 11.89 -6.05
N LEU A 93 -4.43 12.57 -6.59
CA LEU A 93 -3.86 12.15 -7.87
C LEU A 93 -3.25 10.76 -7.77
N VAL A 94 -2.53 10.48 -6.69
CA VAL A 94 -1.94 9.17 -6.47
C VAL A 94 -3.03 8.10 -6.39
N LEU A 95 -4.10 8.35 -5.64
CA LEU A 95 -5.18 7.38 -5.54
C LEU A 95 -5.80 7.10 -6.90
N PHE A 96 -5.97 8.15 -7.70
CA PHE A 96 -6.53 8.01 -9.03
C PHE A 96 -5.61 7.15 -9.92
N LEU A 97 -4.32 7.44 -9.88
CA LEU A 97 -3.36 6.70 -10.70
C LEU A 97 -3.20 5.26 -10.26
N LEU A 98 -3.39 4.99 -8.98
CA LEU A 98 -3.35 3.62 -8.47
C LEU A 98 -4.66 2.87 -8.70
N GLY A 99 -5.67 3.56 -9.22
CA GLY A 99 -6.94 2.93 -9.55
C GLY A 99 -7.84 2.59 -8.38
N ARG A 100 -7.67 3.29 -7.26
CA ARG A 100 -8.46 2.99 -6.05
C ARG A 100 -9.27 4.20 -5.58
N VAL A 101 -9.64 5.05 -6.47
CA VAL A 101 -10.47 6.20 -6.15
C VAL A 101 -11.91 5.81 -6.03
#